data_725218f14c4b6a249d43eebc539623fe
#
_entry.id   725218f14c4b6a249d43eebc539623fe
#
_cell.length_a   1.000
_cell.length_b   1.000
_cell.length_c   1.000
_cell.angle_alpha   90.00
_cell.angle_beta   90.00
_cell.angle_gamma   90.00
#
_symmetry.space_group_name_H-M   'P 1'
#
loop_
_entity.id
_entity.type
_entity.pdbx_description
1 polymer ?
#
loop_
_entity_poly.entity_id
_entity_poly.type
_entity_poly.pdbx_seq_one_letter_code
_entity_poly.pdbx_strand_id
1 'polypeptide(L)' 'MQESQKLRVLIPHWVEHNQEHAREFLRFLDFAGDAAPDLKKATEQMNQVNQALMAALEKLGGSLSIDSDLPEH' A
#
# COMPACT_ATOMS: atom_id res chain seq x y z
N MET A 1 -5.18 22.57 2.08
CA MET A 1 -4.66 21.49 2.90
C MET A 1 -3.15 21.46 2.78
N GLN A 2 -2.45 21.36 3.90
CA GLN A 2 -1.00 21.31 3.89
C GLN A 2 -0.52 19.94 3.38
N GLU A 3 0.72 19.93 2.90
CA GLU A 3 1.28 18.72 2.29
C GLU A 3 1.33 17.55 3.27
N SER A 4 1.68 17.81 4.54
CA SER A 4 1.71 16.75 5.55
C SER A 4 0.32 16.17 5.80
N GLN A 5 -0.71 17.00 5.73
CA GLN A 5 -2.08 16.51 5.87
C GLN A 5 -2.51 15.68 4.67
N LYS A 6 -2.07 16.09 3.48
CA LYS A 6 -2.33 15.28 2.27
C LYS A 6 -1.70 13.90 2.39
N LEU A 7 -0.49 13.83 2.91
CA LEU A 7 0.18 12.54 3.11
C LEU A 7 -0.62 11.64 4.05
N ARG A 8 -1.23 12.21 5.07
CA ARG A 8 -2.02 11.44 6.03
C ARG A 8 -3.29 10.86 5.41
N VAL A 9 -3.74 11.45 4.31
CA VAL A 9 -4.86 10.91 3.53
C VAL A 9 -4.35 9.91 2.49
N LEU A 10 -3.24 10.25 1.83
CA LEU A 10 -2.73 9.48 0.70
C LEU A 10 -2.07 8.17 1.12
N ILE A 11 -1.33 8.17 2.23
CA ILE A 11 -0.57 6.98 2.61
C ILE A 11 -1.49 5.76 2.84
N PRO A 12 -2.59 5.86 3.58
CA PRO A 12 -3.50 4.72 3.70
C PRO A 12 -4.00 4.23 2.35
N HIS A 13 -4.24 5.15 1.42
CA HIS A 13 -4.69 4.82 0.09
C HIS A 13 -3.61 4.05 -0.68
N TRP A 14 -2.37 4.51 -0.59
CA TRP A 14 -1.25 3.83 -1.25
C TRP A 14 -1.03 2.45 -0.67
N VAL A 15 -1.12 2.30 0.65
CA VAL A 15 -0.97 0.99 1.29
C VAL A 15 -2.03 0.03 0.80
N GLU A 16 -3.27 0.48 0.73
CA GLU A 16 -4.37 -0.35 0.23
C GLU A 16 -4.12 -0.79 -1.22
N HIS A 17 -3.69 0.14 -2.06
CA HIS A 17 -3.38 -0.14 -3.46
C HIS A 17 -2.25 -1.16 -3.58
N ASN A 18 -1.22 -0.98 -2.77
CA ASN A 18 -0.08 -1.90 -2.77
C ASN A 18 -0.49 -3.29 -2.31
N GLN A 19 -1.41 -3.38 -1.36
CA GLN A 19 -1.92 -4.67 -0.91
C GLN A 19 -2.70 -5.39 -2.00
N GLU A 20 -3.44 -4.65 -2.81
CA GLU A 20 -4.16 -5.23 -3.93
C GLU A 20 -3.19 -5.82 -4.95
N HIS A 21 -2.12 -5.08 -5.27
CA HIS A 21 -1.10 -5.59 -6.19
C HIS A 21 -0.40 -6.82 -5.63
N ALA A 22 -0.09 -6.81 -4.34
CA ALA A 22 0.56 -7.96 -3.71
C ALA A 22 -0.32 -9.21 -3.81
N ARG A 23 -1.61 -9.05 -3.60
CA ARG A 23 -2.55 -10.17 -3.76
C ARG A 23 -2.59 -10.67 -5.20
N GLU A 24 -2.52 -9.76 -6.16
CA GLU A 24 -2.45 -10.15 -7.56
C GLU A 24 -1.20 -10.96 -7.87
N PHE A 25 -0.05 -10.51 -7.36
CA PHE A 25 1.19 -11.25 -7.58
C PHE A 25 1.06 -12.68 -7.09
N LEU A 26 0.50 -12.86 -5.89
CA LEU A 26 0.32 -14.18 -5.31
C LEU A 26 -0.65 -15.03 -6.11
N ARG A 27 -1.68 -14.42 -6.66
CA ARG A 27 -2.67 -15.15 -7.43
C ARG A 27 -2.07 -15.79 -8.69
N PHE A 28 -1.06 -15.16 -9.27
CA PHE A 28 -0.46 -15.63 -10.50
C PHE A 28 0.78 -16.51 -10.28
N LEU A 29 1.14 -16.81 -9.04
CA LEU A 29 2.32 -17.63 -8.75
C LEU A 29 2.28 -18.97 -9.47
N ASP A 30 1.13 -19.63 -9.48
CA ASP A 30 1.00 -20.96 -10.06
C ASP A 30 1.19 -20.96 -11.58
N PHE A 31 1.09 -19.79 -12.20
CA PHE A 31 1.23 -19.65 -13.65
C PHE A 31 2.58 -19.09 -14.06
N ALA A 32 3.44 -18.79 -13.09
CA ALA A 32 4.66 -18.03 -13.36
C ALA A 32 5.86 -18.91 -13.71
N GLY A 33 5.78 -20.23 -13.47
CA GLY A 33 6.88 -21.11 -13.78
C GLY A 33 8.15 -20.68 -13.04
N ASP A 34 9.21 -20.50 -13.80
CA ASP A 34 10.51 -20.12 -13.22
C ASP A 34 10.52 -18.72 -12.63
N ALA A 35 9.54 -17.90 -12.96
CA ALA A 35 9.43 -16.55 -12.41
C ALA A 35 8.71 -16.50 -11.06
N ALA A 36 8.18 -17.62 -10.58
CA ALA A 36 7.44 -17.64 -9.32
C ALA A 36 8.24 -17.11 -8.14
N PRO A 37 9.53 -17.50 -7.96
CA PRO A 37 10.32 -16.94 -6.87
C PRO A 37 10.46 -15.42 -6.95
N ASP A 38 10.55 -14.88 -8.15
CA ASP A 38 10.67 -13.43 -8.32
C ASP A 38 9.36 -12.73 -7.95
N LEU A 39 8.22 -13.30 -8.31
CA LEU A 39 6.93 -12.75 -7.92
C LEU A 39 6.73 -12.81 -6.40
N LYS A 40 7.17 -13.90 -5.79
CA LYS A 40 7.09 -14.03 -4.34
C LYS A 40 7.94 -12.96 -3.66
N LYS A 41 9.14 -12.73 -4.19
CA LYS A 41 10.01 -11.70 -3.67
C LYS A 41 9.39 -10.31 -3.85
N ALA A 42 8.75 -10.06 -4.99
CA ALA A 42 8.06 -8.80 -5.22
C ALA A 42 6.96 -8.58 -4.18
N THR A 43 6.22 -9.64 -3.82
CA THR A 43 5.19 -9.56 -2.79
C THR A 43 5.80 -9.19 -1.45
N GLU A 44 6.92 -9.82 -1.10
CA GLU A 44 7.60 -9.52 0.16
C GLU A 44 8.09 -8.08 0.20
N GLN A 45 8.64 -7.60 -0.91
CA GLN A 45 9.11 -6.22 -1.00
C GLN A 45 7.95 -5.24 -0.90
N MET A 46 6.82 -5.57 -1.50
CA MET A 46 5.63 -4.73 -1.39
C MET A 46 5.17 -4.62 0.06
N ASN A 47 5.23 -5.71 0.81
CA ASN A 47 4.90 -5.69 2.23
C ASN A 47 5.87 -4.81 3.00
N GLN A 48 7.16 -4.80 2.64
CA GLN A 48 8.14 -3.93 3.27
C GLN A 48 7.87 -2.47 2.95
N VAL A 49 7.48 -2.16 1.73
CA VAL A 49 7.07 -0.81 1.35
C VAL A 49 5.92 -0.35 2.24
N ASN A 50 4.92 -1.21 2.41
CA ASN A 50 3.76 -0.86 3.22
C ASN A 50 4.12 -0.63 4.68
N GLN A 51 5.04 -1.42 5.22
CA GLN A 51 5.50 -1.22 6.59
C GLN A 51 6.19 0.14 6.75
N ALA A 52 7.01 0.51 5.77
CA ALA A 52 7.67 1.81 5.78
C ALA A 52 6.66 2.95 5.67
N LEU A 53 5.66 2.80 4.81
CA LEU A 53 4.62 3.79 4.66
C LEU A 53 3.81 3.96 5.94
N MET A 54 3.50 2.85 6.60
CA MET A 54 2.74 2.92 7.86
C MET A 54 3.57 3.55 8.97
N ALA A 55 4.88 3.30 8.99
CA ALA A 55 5.76 3.95 9.95
C ALA A 55 5.79 5.47 9.73
N ALA A 56 5.85 5.88 8.45
CA ALA A 56 5.81 7.29 8.11
C ALA A 56 4.49 7.92 8.54
N LEU A 57 3.40 7.21 8.30
CA LEU A 57 2.07 7.70 8.67
C LEU A 57 1.96 7.92 10.18
N GLU A 58 2.49 7.00 10.96
CA GLU A 58 2.48 7.13 12.41
C GLU A 58 3.24 8.37 12.86
N LYS A 59 4.39 8.64 12.25
CA LYS A 59 5.18 9.83 12.59
C LYS A 59 4.49 11.11 12.20
N LEU A 60 3.61 11.06 11.21
CA LEU A 60 2.84 12.22 10.78
C LEU A 60 1.60 12.46 11.65
N GLY A 61 1.27 11.55 12.54
CA GLY A 61 0.13 11.69 13.42
C GLY A 61 -1.03 10.75 13.13
N GLY A 62 -0.81 9.79 12.23
CA GLY A 62 -1.81 8.80 11.89
C GLY A 62 -2.73 9.21 10.74
N SER A 63 -3.61 8.32 10.39
CA SER A 63 -4.53 8.53 9.29
C SER A 63 -5.46 9.71 9.55
N LEU A 64 -5.67 10.51 8.51
CA LEU A 64 -6.59 11.64 8.58
C LEU A 64 -7.87 11.26 7.84
N SER A 65 -8.96 11.21 8.59
CA SER A 65 -10.24 10.83 8.01
C SER A 65 -11.08 12.06 7.76
N ILE A 66 -11.36 12.31 6.49
CA ILE A 66 -12.29 13.37 6.07
C ILE A 66 -13.36 12.74 5.19
N ASP A 67 -13.86 11.65 5.67
CA ASP A 67 -14.71 10.76 4.91
C ASP A 67 -15.98 11.41 4.39
N SER A 68 -16.58 12.30 5.16
CA SER A 68 -17.83 12.93 4.73
C SER A 68 -17.62 13.93 3.59
N ASP A 69 -16.41 14.40 3.40
CA ASP A 69 -16.09 15.41 2.40
C ASP A 69 -15.37 14.83 1.18
N LEU A 70 -15.00 13.56 1.24
CA LEU A 70 -14.30 12.91 0.15
C LEU A 70 -15.28 12.14 -0.73
N PRO A 71 -15.13 12.25 -2.05
CA PRO A 71 -15.94 11.42 -2.93
C PRO A 71 -15.58 9.95 -2.76
N GLU A 72 -16.55 9.10 -2.97
CA GLU A 72 -16.33 7.66 -2.96
C GLU A 72 -15.38 7.29 -4.09
N HIS A 73 -14.48 6.39 -3.81
CA HIS A 73 -13.54 5.92 -4.82
C HIS A 73 -14.04 4.68 -5.50
#